data_0f085ad8ef942ae432ba565109cec2e8
#
_entry.id   0f085ad8ef942ae432ba565109cec2e8
#
_cell.length_a   1.000
_cell.length_b   1.000
_cell.length_c   1.000
_cell.angle_alpha   90.00
_cell.angle_beta   90.00
_cell.angle_gamma   90.00
#
_symmetry.space_group_name_H-M   'P 1'
#
loop_
_entity.id
_entity.type
_entity.pdbx_description
1 polymer ?
#
loop_
_entity_poly.entity_id
_entity_poly.type
_entity_poly.pdbx_seq_one_letter_code
_entity_poly.pdbx_strand_id
1 'polypeptide(L)'
;SSKEEILKPLRVVRESLEQNQSENIASGDLLDLMRRAKCFGINLAKLDIRQESSRHSQLLAEYIKKKNNSNYLNWDENKKIKYLISEMKKNRKSFKNFNFKNKENNEVWSTFKLLADEPSECLGAYVISMTSAASDILEVYLMQMQANIKSKLRVVPLFETLQDLKNAKFIMEKLFSLSWYRKLIKNKQEIMIGYSDSSKDAGKLSASWHQYKLQEEVLNIAKKYKIALTFFHGRGG
;
A
#
# COMPACT_ATOMS: atom_id res chain seq x y z
N SER A 1 16.78 -11.28 -8.52
CA SER A 1 16.54 -12.34 -9.53
C SER A 1 15.12 -12.23 -10.03
N SER A 2 14.92 -12.41 -11.33
CA SER A 2 13.58 -12.39 -11.94
C SER A 2 13.12 -13.81 -12.25
N LYS A 3 11.81 -14.01 -12.35
CA LYS A 3 11.18 -15.26 -12.80
C LYS A 3 11.81 -15.80 -14.11
N GLU A 4 12.11 -14.90 -15.05
CA GLU A 4 12.70 -15.27 -16.33
C GLU A 4 14.15 -15.77 -16.21
N GLU A 5 14.91 -15.30 -15.22
CA GLU A 5 16.26 -15.82 -14.97
C GLU A 5 16.27 -17.30 -14.57
N ILE A 6 15.19 -17.78 -13.91
CA ILE A 6 15.01 -19.19 -13.59
C ILE A 6 14.46 -19.97 -14.77
N LEU A 7 13.45 -19.44 -15.46
CA LEU A 7 12.77 -20.15 -16.54
C LEU A 7 13.63 -20.33 -17.79
N LYS A 8 14.50 -19.37 -18.09
CA LYS A 8 15.34 -19.42 -19.31
C LYS A 8 16.25 -20.66 -19.36
N PRO A 9 17.08 -20.93 -18.34
CA PRO A 9 17.92 -22.16 -18.36
C PRO A 9 17.08 -23.43 -18.34
N LEU A 10 15.94 -23.47 -17.62
CA LEU A 10 15.09 -24.67 -17.62
C LEU A 10 14.45 -24.94 -18.97
N ARG A 11 14.12 -23.93 -19.77
CA ARG A 11 13.65 -24.11 -21.16
C ARG A 11 14.72 -24.74 -22.03
N VAL A 12 15.98 -24.28 -21.94
CA VAL A 12 17.10 -24.83 -22.69
C VAL A 12 17.30 -26.32 -22.36
N VAL A 13 17.26 -26.67 -21.07
CA VAL A 13 17.38 -28.09 -20.65
C VAL A 13 16.22 -28.90 -21.22
N ARG A 14 15.00 -28.40 -21.14
CA ARG A 14 13.81 -29.08 -21.68
C ARG A 14 13.91 -29.30 -23.19
N GLU A 15 14.26 -28.27 -23.94
CA GLU A 15 14.45 -28.34 -25.40
C GLU A 15 15.53 -29.36 -25.78
N SER A 16 16.65 -29.40 -25.04
CA SER A 16 17.72 -30.40 -25.25
C SER A 16 17.24 -31.81 -25.00
N LEU A 17 16.44 -32.07 -23.95
CA LEU A 17 15.85 -33.36 -23.67
C LEU A 17 14.88 -33.82 -24.77
N GLU A 18 14.03 -32.93 -25.24
CA GLU A 18 13.07 -33.19 -26.32
C GLU A 18 13.81 -33.54 -27.64
N GLN A 19 14.89 -32.82 -27.98
CA GLN A 19 15.71 -33.07 -29.16
C GLN A 19 16.47 -34.42 -29.10
N ASN A 20 16.73 -34.91 -27.89
CA ASN A 20 17.42 -36.16 -27.67
C ASN A 20 16.48 -37.33 -27.30
N GLN A 21 15.24 -37.31 -27.74
CA GLN A 21 14.22 -38.35 -27.55
C GLN A 21 13.99 -38.74 -26.08
N SER A 22 14.12 -37.75 -25.18
CA SER A 22 13.93 -37.91 -23.73
C SER A 22 12.70 -37.19 -23.23
N GLU A 23 11.60 -37.25 -23.99
CA GLU A 23 10.35 -36.52 -23.69
C GLU A 23 9.75 -36.92 -22.34
N ASN A 24 9.92 -38.16 -21.91
CA ASN A 24 9.45 -38.63 -20.59
C ASN A 24 10.13 -37.87 -19.44
N ILE A 25 11.42 -37.53 -19.59
CA ILE A 25 12.15 -36.72 -18.59
C ILE A 25 11.75 -35.24 -18.71
N ALA A 26 11.61 -34.75 -19.95
CA ALA A 26 11.21 -33.38 -20.22
C ALA A 26 9.79 -33.04 -19.72
N SER A 27 8.89 -34.04 -19.70
CA SER A 27 7.49 -33.90 -19.28
C SER A 27 7.22 -34.27 -17.81
N GLY A 28 8.24 -34.73 -17.08
CA GLY A 28 8.18 -35.09 -15.66
C GLY A 28 8.48 -33.91 -14.73
N ASP A 29 9.33 -34.11 -13.74
CA ASP A 29 9.70 -33.16 -12.70
C ASP A 29 10.18 -31.81 -13.23
N LEU A 30 10.90 -31.83 -14.37
CA LEU A 30 11.35 -30.59 -15.03
C LEU A 30 10.16 -29.70 -15.43
N LEU A 31 9.16 -30.30 -16.08
CA LEU A 31 7.96 -29.57 -16.49
C LEU A 31 7.18 -29.03 -15.26
N ASP A 32 7.09 -29.81 -14.20
CA ASP A 32 6.42 -29.40 -12.96
C ASP A 32 7.18 -28.28 -12.27
N LEU A 33 8.51 -28.32 -12.22
CA LEU A 33 9.32 -27.21 -11.72
C LEU A 33 9.10 -25.94 -12.55
N MET A 34 9.09 -26.07 -13.88
CA MET A 34 8.81 -24.93 -14.78
C MET A 34 7.41 -24.36 -14.56
N ARG A 35 6.39 -25.22 -14.38
CA ARG A 35 5.02 -24.79 -14.06
C ARG A 35 4.96 -24.05 -12.74
N ARG A 36 5.58 -24.57 -11.69
CA ARG A 36 5.67 -23.91 -10.36
C ARG A 36 6.37 -22.55 -10.48
N ALA A 37 7.53 -22.50 -11.13
CA ALA A 37 8.24 -21.24 -11.37
C ALA A 37 7.42 -20.25 -12.21
N LYS A 38 6.64 -20.74 -13.18
CA LYS A 38 5.75 -19.90 -14.01
C LYS A 38 4.56 -19.35 -13.21
N CYS A 39 3.97 -20.14 -12.34
CA CYS A 39 2.82 -19.74 -11.52
C CYS A 39 3.21 -18.83 -10.36
N PHE A 40 4.23 -19.20 -9.61
CA PHE A 40 4.58 -18.55 -8.34
C PHE A 40 5.79 -17.61 -8.44
N GLY A 41 6.56 -17.69 -9.53
CA GLY A 41 7.82 -16.94 -9.63
C GLY A 41 8.83 -17.41 -8.59
N ILE A 42 9.58 -16.46 -8.05
CA ILE A 42 10.53 -16.69 -6.94
C ILE A 42 9.81 -16.58 -5.59
N ASN A 43 8.72 -15.83 -5.57
CA ASN A 43 7.97 -15.53 -4.36
C ASN A 43 6.61 -16.22 -4.44
N LEU A 44 6.32 -17.04 -3.46
CA LEU A 44 5.06 -17.78 -3.37
C LEU A 44 3.84 -16.85 -3.37
N ALA A 45 3.94 -15.73 -2.67
CA ALA A 45 2.90 -14.70 -2.57
C ALA A 45 3.53 -13.31 -2.42
N LYS A 46 2.78 -12.28 -2.81
CA LYS A 46 3.17 -10.88 -2.54
C LYS A 46 2.91 -10.55 -1.09
N LEU A 47 3.86 -9.86 -0.46
CA LEU A 47 3.75 -9.43 0.91
C LEU A 47 3.11 -8.04 0.99
N ASP A 48 2.02 -7.91 1.72
CA ASP A 48 1.47 -6.63 2.11
C ASP A 48 2.20 -6.06 3.32
N ILE A 49 2.49 -4.77 3.26
CA ILE A 49 3.10 -4.04 4.37
C ILE A 49 1.98 -3.38 5.17
N ARG A 50 2.03 -3.48 6.48
CA ARG A 50 1.02 -2.86 7.35
C ARG A 50 1.68 -1.99 8.42
N GLN A 51 1.17 -0.77 8.60
CA GLN A 51 1.64 0.16 9.61
C GLN A 51 0.51 1.10 10.06
N GLU A 52 0.58 1.56 11.28
CA GLU A 52 -0.36 2.51 11.87
C GLU A 52 -0.13 3.94 11.36
N SER A 53 -1.22 4.69 11.12
CA SER A 53 -1.19 6.06 10.58
C SER A 53 -0.37 7.03 11.45
N SER A 54 -0.50 6.94 12.77
CA SER A 54 0.20 7.82 13.72
C SER A 54 1.72 7.77 13.58
N ARG A 55 2.28 6.61 13.19
CA ARG A 55 3.73 6.43 12.97
C ARG A 55 4.24 7.28 11.82
N HIS A 56 3.45 7.41 10.76
CA HIS A 56 3.80 8.23 9.59
C HIS A 56 3.76 9.71 9.95
N SER A 57 2.70 10.15 10.63
CA SER A 57 2.54 11.53 11.08
C SER A 57 3.67 11.96 12.04
N GLN A 58 4.09 11.09 12.95
CA GLN A 58 5.20 11.35 13.88
C GLN A 58 6.55 11.49 13.14
N LEU A 59 6.82 10.65 12.16
CA LEU A 59 8.02 10.75 11.34
C LEU A 59 8.06 12.10 10.60
N LEU A 60 6.96 12.50 9.98
CA LEU A 60 6.86 13.80 9.32
C LEU A 60 6.98 14.97 10.29
N ALA A 61 6.41 14.84 11.49
CA ALA A 61 6.51 15.87 12.53
C ALA A 61 7.98 16.10 12.94
N GLU A 62 8.77 15.06 13.12
CA GLU A 62 10.20 15.18 13.43
C GLU A 62 10.94 15.88 12.27
N TYR A 63 10.70 15.46 11.04
CA TYR A 63 11.32 16.06 9.87
C TYR A 63 10.98 17.55 9.73
N ILE A 64 9.70 17.91 9.81
CA ILE A 64 9.20 19.28 9.63
C ILE A 64 9.67 20.18 10.78
N LYS A 65 9.66 19.67 12.02
CA LYS A 65 10.16 20.41 13.18
C LYS A 65 11.63 20.79 12.99
N LYS A 66 12.46 19.87 12.52
CA LYS A 66 13.89 20.15 12.30
C LYS A 66 14.12 21.11 11.12
N LYS A 67 13.29 21.03 10.08
CA LYS A 67 13.45 21.85 8.88
C LYS A 67 12.89 23.26 9.01
N ASN A 68 11.70 23.40 9.59
CA ASN A 68 10.90 24.63 9.57
C ASN A 68 10.51 25.12 10.98
N ASN A 69 10.96 24.45 12.04
CA ASN A 69 10.57 24.70 13.44
C ASN A 69 9.03 24.74 13.64
N SER A 70 8.27 23.94 12.89
CA SER A 70 6.81 23.91 12.91
C SER A 70 6.30 22.57 13.43
N ASN A 71 5.19 22.60 14.18
CA ASN A 71 4.57 21.38 14.69
C ASN A 71 3.52 20.84 13.71
N TYR A 72 3.90 19.85 12.89
CA TYR A 72 3.05 19.22 11.89
C TYR A 72 1.77 18.60 12.48
N LEU A 73 1.85 18.02 13.67
CA LEU A 73 0.70 17.34 14.29
C LEU A 73 -0.44 18.31 14.62
N ASN A 74 -0.13 19.59 14.87
CA ASN A 74 -1.10 20.62 15.18
C ASN A 74 -1.66 21.32 13.94
N TRP A 75 -1.24 20.92 12.72
CA TRP A 75 -1.79 21.51 11.52
C TRP A 75 -3.20 21.01 11.24
N ASP A 76 -4.05 21.89 10.71
CA ASP A 76 -5.33 21.47 10.16
C ASP A 76 -5.16 20.60 8.91
N GLU A 77 -6.16 19.80 8.61
CA GLU A 77 -6.14 18.81 7.54
C GLU A 77 -5.89 19.42 6.16
N ASN A 78 -6.44 20.60 5.88
CA ASN A 78 -6.24 21.27 4.58
C ASN A 78 -4.79 21.71 4.43
N LYS A 79 -4.15 22.19 5.49
CA LYS A 79 -2.75 22.58 5.52
C LYS A 79 -1.83 21.38 5.31
N LYS A 80 -2.12 20.24 5.99
CA LYS A 80 -1.40 18.97 5.77
C LYS A 80 -1.48 18.54 4.32
N ILE A 81 -2.68 18.44 3.75
CA ILE A 81 -2.89 18.04 2.35
C ILE A 81 -2.15 18.96 1.37
N LYS A 82 -2.26 20.29 1.53
CA LYS A 82 -1.57 21.24 0.68
C LYS A 82 -0.05 21.06 0.74
N TYR A 83 0.49 20.92 1.94
CA TYR A 83 1.93 20.70 2.15
C TYR A 83 2.38 19.40 1.48
N LEU A 84 1.71 18.27 1.75
CA LEU A 84 2.06 16.95 1.22
C LEU A 84 2.06 16.95 -0.32
N ILE A 85 1.00 17.49 -0.92
CA ILE A 85 0.92 17.61 -2.39
C ILE A 85 2.04 18.49 -2.94
N SER A 86 2.35 19.61 -2.26
CA SER A 86 3.42 20.51 -2.72
C SER A 86 4.80 19.84 -2.68
N GLU A 87 5.10 19.09 -1.60
CA GLU A 87 6.37 18.35 -1.49
C GLU A 87 6.48 17.23 -2.53
N MET A 88 5.38 16.49 -2.77
CA MET A 88 5.34 15.47 -3.82
C MET A 88 5.55 16.03 -5.22
N LYS A 89 4.98 17.23 -5.52
CA LYS A 89 5.18 17.91 -6.81
C LYS A 89 6.60 18.39 -7.02
N LYS A 90 7.31 18.80 -5.97
CA LYS A 90 8.71 19.24 -6.06
C LYS A 90 9.68 18.12 -6.42
N ASN A 91 9.27 16.86 -6.25
CA ASN A 91 10.06 15.65 -6.52
C ASN A 91 11.48 15.68 -5.93
N ARG A 92 11.66 16.37 -4.80
CA ARG A 92 12.95 16.47 -4.11
C ARG A 92 13.05 15.32 -3.10
N LYS A 93 14.20 14.64 -3.07
CA LYS A 93 14.50 13.56 -2.12
C LYS A 93 15.11 14.12 -0.83
N SER A 94 14.34 14.93 -0.12
CA SER A 94 14.81 15.68 1.03
C SER A 94 15.05 14.79 2.26
N PHE A 95 14.52 13.55 2.30
CA PHE A 95 14.74 12.59 3.38
C PHE A 95 16.03 11.77 3.22
N LYS A 96 16.66 11.78 2.04
CA LYS A 96 17.80 10.90 1.75
C LYS A 96 18.92 10.98 2.79
N ASN A 97 19.25 12.20 3.23
CA ASN A 97 20.31 12.46 4.19
C ASN A 97 19.77 12.89 5.56
N PHE A 98 18.50 12.66 5.83
CA PHE A 98 17.90 13.03 7.11
C PHE A 98 18.12 11.89 8.12
N ASN A 99 18.69 12.24 9.27
CA ASN A 99 18.87 11.31 10.38
C ASN A 99 17.73 11.51 11.39
N PHE A 100 16.83 10.55 11.46
CA PHE A 100 15.75 10.51 12.43
C PHE A 100 16.34 10.12 13.79
N LYS A 101 16.14 10.97 14.80
CA LYS A 101 16.65 10.74 16.17
C LYS A 101 15.76 9.78 16.95
N ASN A 102 14.44 9.83 16.72
CA ASN A 102 13.51 8.91 17.33
C ASN A 102 13.69 7.52 16.72
N LYS A 103 13.88 6.50 17.57
CA LYS A 103 14.10 5.11 17.15
C LYS A 103 12.95 4.58 16.31
N GLU A 104 11.70 4.86 16.69
CA GLU A 104 10.50 4.42 15.99
C GLU A 104 10.38 5.08 14.60
N ASN A 105 10.65 6.38 14.51
CA ASN A 105 10.66 7.09 13.23
C ASN A 105 11.77 6.57 12.31
N ASN A 106 12.93 6.25 12.86
CA ASN A 106 14.03 5.65 12.09
C ASN A 106 13.67 4.24 11.60
N GLU A 107 12.94 3.45 12.38
CA GLU A 107 12.42 2.13 11.99
C GLU A 107 11.44 2.26 10.82
N VAL A 108 10.45 3.15 10.93
CA VAL A 108 9.49 3.42 9.84
C VAL A 108 10.23 3.86 8.58
N TRP A 109 11.18 4.79 8.68
CA TRP A 109 11.96 5.22 7.53
C TRP A 109 12.82 4.11 6.93
N SER A 110 13.39 3.24 7.76
CA SER A 110 14.18 2.08 7.32
C SER A 110 13.32 1.07 6.56
N THR A 111 12.05 0.90 6.95
CA THR A 111 11.08 0.09 6.19
C THR A 111 10.91 0.65 4.78
N PHE A 112 10.70 1.97 4.60
CA PHE A 112 10.58 2.55 3.26
C PHE A 112 11.86 2.42 2.42
N LYS A 113 13.03 2.48 3.04
CA LYS A 113 14.31 2.23 2.34
C LYS A 113 14.41 0.79 1.86
N LEU A 114 14.08 -0.17 2.74
CA LEU A 114 14.03 -1.59 2.38
C LEU A 114 13.09 -1.84 1.20
N LEU A 115 11.88 -1.27 1.24
CA LEU A 115 10.90 -1.41 0.14
C LEU A 115 11.38 -0.81 -1.19
N ALA A 116 12.33 0.13 -1.17
CA ALA A 116 12.92 0.70 -2.39
C ALA A 116 13.94 -0.24 -3.03
N ASP A 117 14.57 -1.09 -2.23
CA ASP A 117 15.58 -2.07 -2.66
C ASP A 117 14.97 -3.40 -3.07
N GLU A 118 13.75 -3.72 -2.60
CA GLU A 118 13.09 -4.98 -2.90
C GLU A 118 12.44 -5.01 -4.29
N PRO A 119 12.44 -6.17 -4.96
CA PRO A 119 11.74 -6.35 -6.23
C PRO A 119 10.24 -6.09 -6.08
N SER A 120 9.65 -5.31 -6.98
CA SER A 120 8.22 -5.00 -6.95
C SER A 120 7.31 -6.22 -7.06
N GLU A 121 7.85 -7.34 -7.56
CA GLU A 121 7.12 -8.61 -7.67
C GLU A 121 6.84 -9.25 -6.30
N CYS A 122 7.66 -8.93 -5.29
CA CYS A 122 7.52 -9.44 -3.92
C CYS A 122 6.50 -8.64 -3.11
N LEU A 123 6.17 -7.43 -3.55
CA LEU A 123 5.41 -6.46 -2.78
C LEU A 123 3.97 -6.36 -3.27
N GLY A 124 3.03 -6.35 -2.32
CA GLY A 124 1.61 -6.18 -2.54
C GLY A 124 1.15 -4.73 -2.33
N ALA A 125 0.36 -4.52 -1.30
CA ALA A 125 -0.15 -3.22 -0.89
C ALA A 125 0.58 -2.67 0.34
N TYR A 126 0.45 -1.38 0.57
CA TYR A 126 0.78 -0.74 1.84
C TYR A 126 -0.53 -0.41 2.57
N VAL A 127 -0.85 -1.18 3.59
CA VAL A 127 -2.08 -1.04 4.37
C VAL A 127 -1.83 -0.10 5.55
N ILE A 128 -2.70 0.88 5.72
CA ILE A 128 -2.63 1.84 6.84
C ILE A 128 -3.74 1.50 7.82
N SER A 129 -3.38 1.02 9.02
CA SER A 129 -4.33 0.85 10.10
C SER A 129 -4.62 2.18 10.81
N MET A 130 -5.74 2.26 11.51
CA MET A 130 -6.21 3.47 12.22
C MET A 130 -6.24 4.71 11.31
N THR A 131 -6.69 4.54 10.07
CA THR A 131 -6.81 5.64 9.11
C THR A 131 -7.93 6.59 9.55
N SER A 132 -7.58 7.82 9.87
CA SER A 132 -8.50 8.83 10.41
C SER A 132 -8.63 10.09 9.54
N ALA A 133 -7.70 10.30 8.62
CA ALA A 133 -7.63 11.49 7.79
C ALA A 133 -7.14 11.19 6.36
N ALA A 134 -7.46 12.06 5.42
CA ALA A 134 -6.98 11.95 4.05
C ALA A 134 -5.45 12.15 3.96
N SER A 135 -4.90 12.96 4.85
CA SER A 135 -3.44 13.16 4.97
C SER A 135 -2.70 11.89 5.28
N ASP A 136 -3.26 10.93 6.04
CA ASP A 136 -2.61 9.66 6.38
C ASP A 136 -2.18 8.88 5.13
N ILE A 137 -3.06 8.87 4.12
CA ILE A 137 -2.78 8.21 2.84
C ILE A 137 -1.71 8.98 2.04
N LEU A 138 -1.78 10.30 2.03
CA LEU A 138 -0.83 11.15 1.31
C LEU A 138 0.56 11.12 1.95
N GLU A 139 0.66 10.97 3.27
CA GLU A 139 1.91 10.79 4.01
C GLU A 139 2.69 9.58 3.50
N VAL A 140 2.02 8.43 3.35
CA VAL A 140 2.64 7.22 2.84
C VAL A 140 3.08 7.38 1.39
N TYR A 141 2.28 8.03 0.53
CA TYR A 141 2.72 8.33 -0.84
C TYR A 141 3.95 9.23 -0.87
N LEU A 142 4.00 10.26 -0.01
CA LEU A 142 5.18 11.10 0.11
C LEU A 142 6.41 10.28 0.53
N MET A 143 6.29 9.41 1.54
CA MET A 143 7.40 8.58 2.00
C MET A 143 7.89 7.62 0.92
N GLN A 144 6.99 6.98 0.16
CA GLN A 144 7.37 6.14 -0.98
C GLN A 144 8.16 6.95 -2.04
N MET A 145 7.75 8.20 -2.30
CA MET A 145 8.46 9.07 -3.24
C MET A 145 9.83 9.50 -2.69
N GLN A 146 9.92 9.82 -1.40
CA GLN A 146 11.17 10.20 -0.74
C GLN A 146 12.18 9.05 -0.70
N ALA A 147 11.71 7.83 -0.49
CA ALA A 147 12.53 6.61 -0.53
C ALA A 147 12.89 6.16 -1.95
N ASN A 148 12.35 6.83 -2.99
CA ASN A 148 12.57 6.49 -4.40
C ASN A 148 12.05 5.10 -4.81
N ILE A 149 10.97 4.64 -4.22
CA ILE A 149 10.33 3.39 -4.64
C ILE A 149 9.88 3.54 -6.09
N LYS A 150 10.47 2.75 -6.99
CA LYS A 150 10.24 2.81 -8.44
C LYS A 150 8.80 2.47 -8.80
N SER A 151 8.34 1.32 -8.33
CA SER A 151 6.96 0.86 -8.46
C SER A 151 6.23 1.08 -7.14
N LYS A 152 5.53 2.25 -7.04
CA LYS A 152 4.82 2.59 -5.82
C LYS A 152 3.77 1.55 -5.47
N LEU A 153 3.77 1.12 -4.21
CA LEU A 153 2.74 0.24 -3.68
C LEU A 153 1.40 0.98 -3.64
N ARG A 154 0.33 0.24 -3.86
CA ARG A 154 -1.03 0.74 -3.60
C ARG A 154 -1.15 1.06 -2.11
N VAL A 155 -1.63 2.23 -1.78
CA VAL A 155 -1.90 2.61 -0.40
C VAL A 155 -3.37 2.32 -0.08
N VAL A 156 -3.58 1.43 0.88
CA VAL A 156 -4.89 0.89 1.24
C VAL A 156 -5.24 1.35 2.65
N PRO A 157 -6.17 2.30 2.80
CA PRO A 157 -6.68 2.66 4.12
C PRO A 157 -7.49 1.50 4.70
N LEU A 158 -7.25 1.18 5.97
CA LEU A 158 -8.04 0.25 6.74
C LEU A 158 -8.97 1.05 7.68
N PHE A 159 -10.25 0.78 7.58
CA PHE A 159 -11.29 1.32 8.47
C PHE A 159 -11.77 0.20 9.38
N GLU A 160 -11.48 0.30 10.67
CA GLU A 160 -11.64 -0.82 11.62
C GLU A 160 -12.40 -0.46 12.89
N THR A 161 -12.44 0.79 13.33
CA THR A 161 -13.27 1.23 14.45
C THR A 161 -14.62 1.77 13.95
N LEU A 162 -15.61 1.88 14.84
CA LEU A 162 -16.89 2.48 14.51
C LEU A 162 -16.73 3.92 13.99
N GLN A 163 -15.80 4.66 14.57
CA GLN A 163 -15.53 6.04 14.16
C GLN A 163 -14.89 6.09 12.77
N ASP A 164 -13.96 5.17 12.47
CA ASP A 164 -13.34 5.07 11.15
C ASP A 164 -14.39 4.73 10.08
N LEU A 165 -15.29 3.76 10.36
CA LEU A 165 -16.37 3.38 9.46
C LEU A 165 -17.29 4.57 9.13
N LYS A 166 -17.61 5.40 10.13
CA LYS A 166 -18.44 6.61 9.93
C LYS A 166 -17.71 7.71 9.16
N ASN A 167 -16.40 7.84 9.36
CA ASN A 167 -15.59 8.89 8.75
C ASN A 167 -15.09 8.55 7.35
N ALA A 168 -15.06 7.26 6.98
CA ALA A 168 -14.50 6.78 5.72
C ALA A 168 -15.00 7.56 4.49
N LYS A 169 -16.30 7.85 4.44
CA LYS A 169 -16.89 8.60 3.33
C LYS A 169 -16.29 10.00 3.16
N PHE A 170 -16.08 10.72 4.26
CA PHE A 170 -15.52 12.07 4.22
C PHE A 170 -14.04 12.06 3.80
N ILE A 171 -13.28 11.08 4.30
CA ILE A 171 -11.88 10.86 3.96
C ILE A 171 -11.75 10.56 2.46
N MET A 172 -12.55 9.61 1.96
CA MET A 172 -12.49 9.18 0.56
C MET A 172 -13.02 10.26 -0.38
N GLU A 173 -14.08 10.98 -0.02
CA GLU A 173 -14.58 12.10 -0.82
C GLU A 173 -13.53 13.21 -0.92
N LYS A 174 -12.86 13.54 0.20
CA LYS A 174 -11.77 14.50 0.21
C LYS A 174 -10.65 14.12 -0.73
N LEU A 175 -10.18 12.87 -0.68
CA LEU A 175 -9.13 12.35 -1.58
C LEU A 175 -9.59 12.33 -3.04
N PHE A 176 -10.77 11.80 -3.31
CA PHE A 176 -11.28 11.66 -4.66
C PHE A 176 -11.62 13.01 -5.31
N SER A 177 -11.91 14.05 -4.54
CA SER A 177 -12.07 15.41 -5.06
C SER A 177 -10.77 15.98 -5.64
N LEU A 178 -9.61 15.52 -5.18
CA LEU A 178 -8.30 15.98 -5.63
C LEU A 178 -7.94 15.36 -7.00
N SER A 179 -7.99 16.15 -8.07
CA SER A 179 -7.64 15.66 -9.42
C SER A 179 -6.24 15.10 -9.51
N TRP A 180 -5.30 15.68 -8.77
CA TRP A 180 -3.94 15.18 -8.66
C TRP A 180 -3.88 13.78 -8.05
N TYR A 181 -4.66 13.52 -6.97
CA TYR A 181 -4.72 12.20 -6.34
C TYR A 181 -5.28 11.14 -7.30
N ARG A 182 -6.38 11.44 -8.00
CA ARG A 182 -6.96 10.51 -8.99
C ARG A 182 -5.95 10.11 -10.06
N LYS A 183 -5.14 11.06 -10.55
CA LYS A 183 -4.04 10.77 -11.48
C LYS A 183 -2.98 9.87 -10.87
N LEU A 184 -2.59 10.13 -9.61
CA LEU A 184 -1.59 9.34 -8.89
C LEU A 184 -2.01 7.87 -8.77
N ILE A 185 -3.27 7.61 -8.41
CA ILE A 185 -3.82 6.25 -8.23
C ILE A 185 -4.34 5.64 -9.54
N LYS A 186 -4.21 6.34 -10.68
CA LYS A 186 -4.74 5.90 -11.99
C LYS A 186 -6.24 5.53 -11.94
N ASN A 187 -7.02 6.29 -11.20
CA ASN A 187 -8.44 6.06 -10.92
C ASN A 187 -8.78 4.67 -10.36
N LYS A 188 -7.86 4.06 -9.59
CA LYS A 188 -8.09 2.77 -8.91
C LYS A 188 -7.77 2.92 -7.43
N GLN A 189 -8.70 2.56 -6.56
CA GLN A 189 -8.53 2.59 -5.12
C GLN A 189 -8.94 1.28 -4.50
N GLU A 190 -8.15 0.79 -3.57
CA GLU A 190 -8.48 -0.34 -2.71
C GLU A 190 -8.67 0.16 -1.28
N ILE A 191 -9.68 -0.37 -0.59
CA ILE A 191 -10.02 -0.03 0.80
C ILE A 191 -10.18 -1.32 1.57
N MET A 192 -9.58 -1.41 2.73
CA MET A 192 -9.72 -2.55 3.63
C MET A 192 -10.77 -2.26 4.71
N ILE A 193 -11.63 -3.23 4.98
CA ILE A 193 -12.66 -3.16 6.01
C ILE A 193 -12.29 -4.14 7.12
N GLY A 194 -12.13 -3.62 8.35
CA GLY A 194 -11.89 -4.42 9.54
C GLY A 194 -13.19 -4.98 10.13
N TYR A 195 -13.18 -6.25 10.50
CA TYR A 195 -14.34 -6.96 11.06
C TYR A 195 -14.20 -7.21 12.55
N SER A 196 -13.06 -7.70 13.00
CA SER A 196 -12.81 -8.06 14.37
C SER A 196 -12.88 -6.84 15.30
N ASP A 197 -12.13 -5.81 14.97
CA ASP A 197 -12.00 -4.63 15.81
C ASP A 197 -13.29 -3.80 15.84
N SER A 198 -13.98 -3.68 14.71
CA SER A 198 -15.29 -3.02 14.65
C SER A 198 -16.34 -3.76 15.49
N SER A 199 -16.31 -5.09 15.51
CA SER A 199 -17.23 -5.89 16.33
C SER A 199 -16.93 -5.80 17.83
N LYS A 200 -15.65 -5.66 18.22
CA LYS A 200 -15.24 -5.44 19.61
C LYS A 200 -15.63 -4.03 20.08
N ASP A 201 -15.50 -3.03 19.20
CA ASP A 201 -15.78 -1.63 19.52
C ASP A 201 -17.28 -1.32 19.60
N ALA A 202 -18.08 -1.81 18.66
CA ALA A 202 -19.48 -1.42 18.49
C ALA A 202 -20.52 -2.55 18.68
N GLY A 203 -20.09 -3.76 18.94
CA GLY A 203 -20.94 -4.96 18.88
C GLY A 203 -21.25 -5.39 17.45
N LYS A 204 -21.54 -6.68 17.26
CA LYS A 204 -21.66 -7.32 15.95
C LYS A 204 -22.71 -6.68 15.04
N LEU A 205 -23.91 -6.37 15.57
CA LEU A 205 -25.00 -5.81 14.76
C LEU A 205 -24.67 -4.41 14.25
N SER A 206 -24.22 -3.52 15.15
CA SER A 206 -23.83 -2.15 14.80
C SER A 206 -22.64 -2.13 13.85
N ALA A 207 -21.63 -2.97 14.09
CA ALA A 207 -20.47 -3.08 13.19
C ALA A 207 -20.90 -3.53 11.78
N SER A 208 -21.72 -4.57 11.64
CA SER A 208 -22.20 -5.05 10.34
C SER A 208 -23.00 -4.00 9.58
N TRP A 209 -23.83 -3.22 10.28
CA TRP A 209 -24.59 -2.14 9.69
C TRP A 209 -23.68 -1.02 9.16
N HIS A 210 -22.70 -0.60 9.95
CA HIS A 210 -21.77 0.47 9.54
C HIS A 210 -20.80 0.03 8.44
N GLN A 211 -20.40 -1.25 8.44
CA GLN A 211 -19.62 -1.82 7.33
C GLN A 211 -20.40 -1.84 6.02
N TYR A 212 -21.68 -2.21 6.06
CA TYR A 212 -22.57 -2.14 4.89
C TYR A 212 -22.72 -0.69 4.41
N LYS A 213 -23.05 0.23 5.33
CA LYS A 213 -23.26 1.64 5.02
C LYS A 213 -22.00 2.29 4.44
N LEU A 214 -20.82 1.99 4.98
CA LEU A 214 -19.54 2.46 4.42
C LEU A 214 -19.39 2.04 2.97
N GLN A 215 -19.63 0.76 2.66
CA GLN A 215 -19.49 0.23 1.30
C GLN A 215 -20.42 0.97 0.33
N GLU A 216 -21.69 1.15 0.68
CA GLU A 216 -22.65 1.87 -0.13
C GLU A 216 -22.26 3.34 -0.35
N GLU A 217 -21.93 4.06 0.72
CA GLU A 217 -21.55 5.49 0.67
C GLU A 217 -20.28 5.71 -0.14
N VAL A 218 -19.22 4.92 0.10
CA VAL A 218 -17.95 5.08 -0.60
C VAL A 218 -18.04 4.64 -2.06
N LEU A 219 -18.86 3.62 -2.38
CA LEU A 219 -19.12 3.22 -3.76
C LEU A 219 -19.80 4.36 -4.54
N ASN A 220 -20.78 5.04 -3.94
CA ASN A 220 -21.45 6.17 -4.59
C ASN A 220 -20.47 7.34 -4.84
N ILE A 221 -19.59 7.63 -3.90
CA ILE A 221 -18.52 8.63 -4.08
C ILE A 221 -17.56 8.19 -5.19
N ALA A 222 -17.13 6.93 -5.21
CA ALA A 222 -16.24 6.42 -6.25
C ALA A 222 -16.84 6.53 -7.64
N LYS A 223 -18.14 6.21 -7.80
CA LYS A 223 -18.88 6.41 -9.06
C LYS A 223 -18.90 7.87 -9.49
N LYS A 224 -19.18 8.81 -8.56
CA LYS A 224 -19.15 10.27 -8.81
C LYS A 224 -17.83 10.73 -9.42
N TYR A 225 -16.70 10.20 -8.92
CA TYR A 225 -15.36 10.57 -9.38
C TYR A 225 -14.76 9.62 -10.43
N LYS A 226 -15.51 8.65 -10.92
CA LYS A 226 -15.09 7.65 -11.91
C LYS A 226 -13.88 6.85 -11.47
N ILE A 227 -13.89 6.37 -10.22
CA ILE A 227 -12.83 5.55 -9.62
C ILE A 227 -13.28 4.10 -9.57
N ALA A 228 -12.43 3.20 -10.06
CA ALA A 228 -12.60 1.75 -9.86
C ALA A 228 -12.24 1.42 -8.41
N LEU A 229 -13.22 1.05 -7.61
CA LEU A 229 -13.09 0.76 -6.20
C LEU A 229 -13.04 -0.75 -5.96
N THR A 230 -12.11 -1.19 -5.13
CA THR A 230 -12.01 -2.57 -4.65
C THR A 230 -12.13 -2.57 -3.13
N PHE A 231 -12.98 -3.43 -2.58
CA PHE A 231 -13.03 -3.69 -1.15
C PHE A 231 -12.25 -4.95 -0.81
N PHE A 232 -11.32 -4.84 0.13
CA PHE A 232 -10.65 -5.96 0.75
C PHE A 232 -11.29 -6.21 2.12
N HIS A 233 -11.89 -7.39 2.27
CA HIS A 233 -12.56 -7.76 3.51
C HIS A 233 -11.58 -8.45 4.45
N GLY A 234 -11.17 -7.75 5.51
CA GLY A 234 -10.28 -8.24 6.57
C GLY A 234 -11.00 -9.20 7.52
N ARG A 235 -11.59 -10.25 6.98
CA ARG A 235 -12.14 -11.35 7.79
C ARG A 235 -10.99 -12.28 8.12
N GLY A 236 -10.75 -12.48 9.42
CA GLY A 236 -9.91 -13.58 9.89
C GLY A 236 -10.43 -14.92 9.40
N GLY A 237 -9.54 -15.85 9.19
CA GLY A 237 -9.87 -17.23 8.79
C GLY A 237 -10.65 -18.00 9.83
#